data_5cf5e6aaeaf6ec336e6eaca0bdc0bc85
#
_entry.id   5cf5e6aaeaf6ec336e6eaca0bdc0bc85
#
_cell.length_a   1.000
_cell.length_b   1.000
_cell.length_c   1.000
_cell.angle_alpha   90.00
_cell.angle_beta   90.00
_cell.angle_gamma   90.00
#
_symmetry.space_group_name_H-M   'P 1'
#
loop_
_entity.id
_entity.type
_entity.pdbx_description
1 polymer ?
#
loop_
_entity_poly.entity_id
_entity_poly.type
_entity_poly.pdbx_seq_one_letter_code
_entity_poly.pdbx_strand_id
1 'polypeptide(L)'
;MPAAIHPISASGQLCFHESGMFRQDSLIMLKFIIKRICASIPTMLVLITVSFFLMRLAPGSPFTGERNLPPAVMANIEAKYHLNDPMYLQYFHYLKQLAQGDLGPSFKYKDFSVNELLAQSLPVSAELGFYAFLIAAIFGMFIGIIAALKQNSWLDYSLMSGAMTGIVVPSFVMAPVLVLVFAVRLQWLPAGGWNDGGLMNLILPVVTLSIGYVSSIARITRGAMIEVLNSPFIRTARAKGLPMSRIILRHALRPAMLPIVSFLGPAFVGIITGSIVIENVFGIPGVGQLFVNGALNRDYGMILGLTILVGIMTILFNAILDILYAIIDPKIRY
;
A
#
# COMPACT_ATOMS: atom_id res chain seq x y z
N MET A 1 -57.05 8.35 -52.29
CA MET A 1 -55.67 8.88 -52.37
C MET A 1 -54.96 8.62 -51.02
N PRO A 2 -54.03 7.68 -50.95
CA PRO A 2 -53.31 7.41 -49.72
C PRO A 2 -51.98 8.26 -49.65
N ALA A 3 -51.77 8.88 -48.52
CA ALA A 3 -50.61 9.65 -48.23
C ALA A 3 -49.35 8.74 -47.96
N ALA A 4 -48.27 9.04 -48.65
CA ALA A 4 -46.99 8.36 -48.54
C ALA A 4 -46.31 8.67 -47.19
N ILE A 5 -45.98 7.64 -46.44
CA ILE A 5 -45.16 7.71 -45.24
C ILE A 5 -43.69 7.52 -45.67
N HIS A 6 -42.89 8.57 -45.53
CA HIS A 6 -41.42 8.48 -45.67
C HIS A 6 -40.79 7.86 -44.41
N PRO A 7 -39.87 6.89 -44.53
CA PRO A 7 -39.13 6.39 -43.41
C PRO A 7 -37.99 7.36 -43.05
N ILE A 8 -38.00 7.89 -41.83
CA ILE A 8 -36.94 8.67 -41.26
C ILE A 8 -35.82 7.70 -40.87
N SER A 9 -34.65 7.85 -41.48
CA SER A 9 -33.45 7.04 -41.18
C SER A 9 -32.89 7.41 -39.79
N ALA A 10 -33.07 6.52 -38.84
CA ALA A 10 -32.62 6.68 -37.43
C ALA A 10 -31.18 6.31 -37.19
N SER A 11 -30.32 6.10 -38.22
CA SER A 11 -28.97 5.57 -38.05
C SER A 11 -27.84 6.61 -37.95
N GLY A 12 -28.13 7.89 -38.16
CA GLY A 12 -27.08 8.96 -38.13
C GLY A 12 -26.92 9.68 -36.81
N GLN A 13 -27.89 9.66 -35.91
CA GLN A 13 -27.81 10.44 -34.66
C GLN A 13 -27.26 9.67 -33.45
N LEU A 14 -27.23 8.35 -33.47
CA LEU A 14 -26.74 7.53 -32.36
C LEU A 14 -25.19 7.50 -32.26
N CYS A 15 -24.49 7.54 -33.38
CA CYS A 15 -22.99 7.52 -33.37
C CYS A 15 -22.35 8.81 -32.91
N PHE A 16 -22.98 9.98 -33.07
CA PHE A 16 -22.42 11.26 -32.60
C PHE A 16 -22.60 11.51 -31.10
N HIS A 17 -23.57 10.85 -30.46
CA HIS A 17 -23.84 11.03 -29.05
C HIS A 17 -22.86 10.21 -28.17
N GLU A 18 -22.41 9.02 -28.62
CA GLU A 18 -21.46 8.20 -27.88
C GLU A 18 -20.05 8.78 -27.89
N SER A 19 -19.57 9.32 -29.01
CA SER A 19 -18.23 9.92 -29.09
C SER A 19 -18.07 11.20 -28.25
N GLY A 20 -19.13 11.98 -28.08
CA GLY A 20 -19.15 13.16 -27.22
C GLY A 20 -19.12 12.80 -25.73
N MET A 21 -19.80 11.74 -25.32
CA MET A 21 -19.89 11.29 -23.94
C MET A 21 -18.57 10.69 -23.45
N PHE A 22 -17.88 9.89 -24.26
CA PHE A 22 -16.55 9.35 -23.96
C PHE A 22 -15.48 10.44 -23.83
N ARG A 23 -15.56 11.47 -24.66
CA ARG A 23 -14.61 12.61 -24.60
C ARG A 23 -14.84 13.50 -23.38
N GLN A 24 -16.08 13.65 -22.95
CA GLN A 24 -16.44 14.42 -21.77
C GLN A 24 -16.05 13.69 -20.48
N ASP A 25 -16.24 12.38 -20.42
CA ASP A 25 -15.83 11.55 -19.28
C ASP A 25 -14.30 11.50 -19.11
N SER A 26 -13.54 11.47 -20.22
CA SER A 26 -12.06 11.50 -20.15
C SER A 26 -11.52 12.86 -19.69
N LEU A 27 -12.15 13.98 -20.06
CA LEU A 27 -11.75 15.30 -19.59
C LEU A 27 -12.07 15.52 -18.10
N ILE A 28 -13.18 14.98 -17.63
CA ILE A 28 -13.56 15.02 -16.21
C ILE A 28 -12.56 14.21 -15.37
N MET A 29 -12.20 12.99 -15.81
CA MET A 29 -11.17 12.17 -15.15
C MET A 29 -9.82 12.86 -15.13
N LEU A 30 -9.38 13.44 -16.23
CA LEU A 30 -8.12 14.16 -16.31
C LEU A 30 -8.09 15.35 -15.34
N LYS A 31 -9.16 16.15 -15.30
CA LYS A 31 -9.31 17.28 -14.38
C LYS A 31 -9.28 16.85 -12.91
N PHE A 32 -9.90 15.72 -12.60
CA PHE A 32 -9.88 15.11 -11.27
C PHE A 32 -8.46 14.67 -10.86
N ILE A 33 -7.74 13.96 -11.75
CA ILE A 33 -6.35 13.52 -11.50
C ILE A 33 -5.44 14.72 -11.29
N ILE A 34 -5.54 15.75 -12.14
CA ILE A 34 -4.73 16.99 -12.02
C ILE A 34 -5.02 17.67 -10.67
N LYS A 35 -6.30 17.84 -10.31
CA LYS A 35 -6.68 18.43 -9.01
C LYS A 35 -6.08 17.65 -7.83
N ARG A 36 -6.07 16.34 -7.92
CA ARG A 36 -5.52 15.46 -6.87
C ARG A 36 -4.00 15.57 -6.77
N ILE A 37 -3.31 15.56 -7.91
CA ILE A 37 -1.86 15.77 -7.94
C ILE A 37 -1.51 17.17 -7.38
N CYS A 38 -2.24 18.20 -7.78
CA CYS A 38 -2.04 19.56 -7.24
C CYS A 38 -2.29 19.64 -5.73
N ALA A 39 -3.29 18.89 -5.20
CA ALA A 39 -3.55 18.82 -3.77
C ALA A 39 -2.48 18.02 -3.00
N SER A 40 -1.79 17.10 -3.68
CA SER A 40 -0.72 16.30 -3.07
C SER A 40 0.57 17.10 -2.85
N ILE A 41 0.83 18.13 -3.66
CA ILE A 41 2.03 18.98 -3.54
C ILE A 41 2.11 19.68 -2.17
N PRO A 42 1.08 20.40 -1.70
CA PRO A 42 1.10 20.98 -0.35
C PRO A 42 1.25 19.94 0.75
N THR A 43 0.60 18.79 0.61
CA THR A 43 0.69 17.71 1.59
C THR A 43 2.12 17.19 1.70
N MET A 44 2.78 16.94 0.56
CA MET A 44 4.20 16.54 0.52
C MET A 44 5.10 17.63 1.09
N LEU A 45 4.86 18.89 0.77
CA LEU A 45 5.65 20.00 1.30
C LEU A 45 5.55 20.07 2.84
N VAL A 46 4.34 19.93 3.39
CA VAL A 46 4.12 19.89 4.84
C VAL A 46 4.84 18.69 5.46
N LEU A 47 4.72 17.50 4.85
CA LEU A 47 5.40 16.29 5.32
C LEU A 47 6.91 16.48 5.36
N ILE A 48 7.51 16.98 4.27
CA ILE A 48 8.95 17.24 4.16
C ILE A 48 9.39 18.28 5.21
N THR A 49 8.65 19.37 5.33
CA THR A 49 8.96 20.46 6.27
C THR A 49 8.95 19.94 7.71
N VAL A 50 7.85 19.32 8.12
CA VAL A 50 7.69 18.81 9.48
C VAL A 50 8.75 17.76 9.78
N SER A 51 8.98 16.80 8.87
CA SER A 51 9.98 15.75 9.06
C SER A 51 11.40 16.32 9.16
N PHE A 52 11.74 17.30 8.31
CA PHE A 52 13.05 17.95 8.34
C PHE A 52 13.32 18.62 9.69
N PHE A 53 12.39 19.46 10.16
CA PHE A 53 12.58 20.17 11.43
C PHE A 53 12.55 19.23 12.63
N LEU A 54 11.66 18.22 12.65
CA LEU A 54 11.63 17.21 13.72
C LEU A 54 12.95 16.46 13.82
N MET A 55 13.55 16.05 12.69
CA MET A 55 14.83 15.37 12.68
C MET A 55 15.98 16.26 13.18
N ARG A 56 15.96 17.55 12.82
CA ARG A 56 16.99 18.50 13.25
C ARG A 56 16.87 18.93 14.72
N LEU A 57 15.65 18.94 15.24
CA LEU A 57 15.38 19.24 16.65
C LEU A 57 15.60 18.03 17.57
N ALA A 58 15.69 16.82 17.01
CA ALA A 58 15.96 15.61 17.78
C ALA A 58 17.33 15.70 18.47
N PRO A 59 17.42 15.38 19.77
CA PRO A 59 18.68 15.49 20.50
C PRO A 59 19.72 14.47 20.00
N GLY A 60 20.94 14.94 19.78
CA GLY A 60 22.09 14.15 19.35
C GLY A 60 22.52 14.40 17.92
N SER A 61 23.74 14.01 17.58
CA SER A 61 24.33 14.12 16.26
C SER A 61 24.42 12.75 15.59
N PRO A 62 24.31 12.63 14.26
CA PRO A 62 24.58 11.40 13.54
C PRO A 62 25.96 10.79 13.81
N PHE A 63 26.90 11.63 14.25
CA PHE A 63 28.29 11.27 14.43
C PHE A 63 28.69 10.95 15.88
N THR A 64 27.76 11.08 16.85
CA THR A 64 28.04 10.86 18.28
C THR A 64 28.18 9.38 18.70
N GLY A 65 27.79 8.45 17.84
CA GLY A 65 27.80 7.00 18.15
C GLY A 65 29.04 6.22 17.67
N GLU A 66 29.80 6.74 16.75
CA GLU A 66 30.98 6.08 16.20
C GLU A 66 32.23 6.82 16.62
N ARG A 67 33.05 6.17 17.49
CA ARG A 67 34.42 6.59 17.89
C ARG A 67 34.65 8.10 17.93
N ASN A 68 35.20 8.60 18.96
CA ASN A 68 35.64 10.00 19.08
C ASN A 68 36.47 10.40 17.84
N LEU A 69 35.78 10.87 16.80
CA LEU A 69 36.44 11.39 15.60
C LEU A 69 37.29 12.60 16.02
N PRO A 70 38.52 12.74 15.50
CA PRO A 70 39.30 13.93 15.74
C PRO A 70 38.53 15.19 15.40
N PRO A 71 38.57 16.28 16.19
CA PRO A 71 37.79 17.49 15.96
C PRO A 71 37.94 18.08 14.54
N ALA A 72 39.13 17.97 13.94
CA ALA A 72 39.40 18.42 12.58
C ALA A 72 38.61 17.60 11.51
N VAL A 73 38.41 16.29 11.74
CA VAL A 73 37.65 15.44 10.83
C VAL A 73 36.16 15.78 10.95
N MET A 74 35.68 16.00 12.18
CA MET A 74 34.27 16.40 12.43
C MET A 74 33.99 17.74 11.76
N ALA A 75 34.82 18.76 11.90
CA ALA A 75 34.65 20.06 11.27
C ALA A 75 34.59 19.96 9.73
N ASN A 76 35.41 19.10 9.12
CA ASN A 76 35.37 18.86 7.69
C ASN A 76 34.06 18.18 7.22
N ILE A 77 33.54 17.25 8.01
CA ILE A 77 32.25 16.59 7.73
C ILE A 77 31.11 17.59 7.85
N GLU A 78 31.09 18.39 8.93
CA GLU A 78 30.08 19.42 9.15
C GLU A 78 30.08 20.48 8.03
N ALA A 79 31.27 20.89 7.59
CA ALA A 79 31.41 21.82 6.46
C ALA A 79 30.94 21.20 5.14
N LYS A 80 31.30 19.94 4.88
CA LYS A 80 30.89 19.21 3.65
C LYS A 80 29.38 19.07 3.52
N TYR A 81 28.69 18.84 4.63
CA TYR A 81 27.23 18.63 4.67
C TYR A 81 26.44 19.89 5.08
N HIS A 82 27.10 21.04 5.14
CA HIS A 82 26.46 22.31 5.51
C HIS A 82 25.71 22.28 6.86
N LEU A 83 26.20 21.47 7.81
CA LEU A 83 25.52 21.29 9.10
C LEU A 83 25.66 22.52 10.01
N ASN A 84 26.65 23.36 9.76
CA ASN A 84 26.92 24.61 10.49
C ASN A 84 26.11 25.80 9.95
N ASP A 85 25.42 25.64 8.81
CA ASP A 85 24.58 26.69 8.25
C ASP A 85 23.33 26.91 9.13
N PRO A 86 22.72 28.09 9.13
CA PRO A 86 21.41 28.31 9.74
C PRO A 86 20.36 27.32 9.23
N MET A 87 19.46 26.84 10.10
CA MET A 87 18.48 25.79 9.77
C MET A 87 17.66 26.10 8.51
N TYR A 88 17.30 27.37 8.28
CA TYR A 88 16.53 27.74 7.09
C TYR A 88 17.34 27.54 5.80
N LEU A 89 18.66 27.82 5.81
CA LEU A 89 19.52 27.56 4.64
C LEU A 89 19.68 26.07 4.38
N GLN A 90 19.88 25.25 5.42
CA GLN A 90 19.92 23.79 5.30
C GLN A 90 18.61 23.27 4.70
N TYR A 91 17.46 23.80 5.12
CA TYR A 91 16.15 23.42 4.57
C TYR A 91 16.01 23.78 3.09
N PHE A 92 16.41 25.00 2.67
CA PHE A 92 16.37 25.38 1.27
C PHE A 92 17.33 24.56 0.39
N HIS A 93 18.53 24.24 0.90
CA HIS A 93 19.46 23.36 0.20
C HIS A 93 18.85 21.96 0.01
N TYR A 94 18.21 21.43 1.05
CA TYR A 94 17.53 20.15 0.98
C TYR A 94 16.37 20.15 -0.04
N LEU A 95 15.52 21.18 -0.03
CA LEU A 95 14.46 21.31 -1.03
C LEU A 95 15.00 21.39 -2.47
N LYS A 96 16.13 22.08 -2.66
CA LYS A 96 16.78 22.17 -3.97
C LYS A 96 17.31 20.80 -4.43
N GLN A 97 17.92 20.01 -3.55
CA GLN A 97 18.36 18.65 -3.83
C GLN A 97 17.16 17.75 -4.18
N LEU A 98 16.09 17.81 -3.40
CA LEU A 98 14.86 17.06 -3.68
C LEU A 98 14.24 17.41 -5.02
N ALA A 99 14.24 18.68 -5.43
CA ALA A 99 13.76 19.10 -6.74
C ALA A 99 14.58 18.52 -7.90
N GLN A 100 15.83 18.10 -7.64
CA GLN A 100 16.70 17.40 -8.59
C GLN A 100 16.58 15.88 -8.49
N GLY A 101 15.71 15.37 -7.61
CA GLY A 101 15.54 13.93 -7.37
C GLY A 101 16.63 13.33 -6.47
N ASP A 102 17.44 14.16 -5.81
CA ASP A 102 18.47 13.71 -4.88
C ASP A 102 17.94 13.76 -3.44
N LEU A 103 17.86 12.61 -2.80
CA LEU A 103 17.44 12.44 -1.40
C LEU A 103 18.56 12.74 -0.40
N GLY A 104 19.74 13.03 -0.90
CA GLY A 104 20.93 13.33 -0.11
C GLY A 104 21.79 12.13 0.23
N PRO A 105 22.90 12.37 0.96
CA PRO A 105 23.81 11.32 1.39
C PRO A 105 23.27 10.57 2.62
N SER A 106 23.64 9.28 2.74
CA SER A 106 23.55 8.58 4.02
C SER A 106 24.69 8.99 4.94
N PHE A 107 24.39 9.23 6.22
CA PHE A 107 25.42 9.51 7.21
C PHE A 107 26.06 8.24 7.77
N LYS A 108 25.36 7.12 7.67
CA LYS A 108 25.84 5.80 8.12
C LYS A 108 26.66 5.08 7.04
N TYR A 109 26.16 5.05 5.82
CA TYR A 109 26.76 4.37 4.67
C TYR A 109 27.54 5.40 3.83
N LYS A 110 28.80 5.67 4.22
CA LYS A 110 29.61 6.80 3.71
C LYS A 110 29.82 6.85 2.19
N ASP A 111 29.74 5.69 1.54
CA ASP A 111 30.01 5.56 0.10
C ASP A 111 28.71 5.45 -0.74
N PHE A 112 27.53 5.59 -0.09
CA PHE A 112 26.25 5.45 -0.75
C PHE A 112 25.37 6.68 -0.54
N SER A 113 24.67 7.06 -1.60
CA SER A 113 23.54 7.98 -1.53
C SER A 113 22.29 7.26 -1.01
N VAL A 114 21.35 8.01 -0.45
CA VAL A 114 20.04 7.47 -0.05
C VAL A 114 19.30 6.87 -1.25
N ASN A 115 19.42 7.52 -2.42
CA ASN A 115 18.82 7.03 -3.66
C ASN A 115 19.33 5.62 -4.03
N GLU A 116 20.64 5.37 -3.95
CA GLU A 116 21.22 4.07 -4.27
C GLU A 116 20.77 2.98 -3.29
N LEU A 117 20.77 3.28 -2.00
CA LEU A 117 20.32 2.34 -0.97
C LEU A 117 18.83 1.99 -1.13
N LEU A 118 18.00 2.99 -1.44
CA LEU A 118 16.58 2.77 -1.70
C LEU A 118 16.36 1.98 -3.00
N ALA A 119 17.11 2.27 -4.06
CA ALA A 119 17.01 1.54 -5.31
C ALA A 119 17.35 0.05 -5.17
N GLN A 120 18.26 -0.31 -4.26
CA GLN A 120 18.60 -1.70 -3.96
C GLN A 120 17.56 -2.40 -3.08
N SER A 121 17.02 -1.70 -2.07
CA SER A 121 16.13 -2.31 -1.07
C SER A 121 14.66 -2.26 -1.43
N LEU A 122 14.21 -1.28 -2.24
CA LEU A 122 12.81 -1.13 -2.63
C LEU A 122 12.26 -2.33 -3.42
N PRO A 123 12.98 -2.91 -4.40
CA PRO A 123 12.51 -4.11 -5.10
C PRO A 123 12.25 -5.28 -4.15
N VAL A 124 13.10 -5.47 -3.14
CA VAL A 124 12.98 -6.53 -2.13
C VAL A 124 11.69 -6.37 -1.31
N SER A 125 11.47 -5.17 -0.76
CA SER A 125 10.22 -4.88 -0.02
C SER A 125 8.98 -4.92 -0.91
N ALA A 126 9.09 -4.46 -2.16
CA ALA A 126 8.00 -4.49 -3.12
C ALA A 126 7.60 -5.92 -3.49
N GLU A 127 8.57 -6.82 -3.69
CA GLU A 127 8.32 -8.23 -3.97
C GLU A 127 7.65 -8.92 -2.78
N LEU A 128 8.20 -8.77 -1.58
CA LEU A 128 7.61 -9.28 -0.34
C LEU A 128 6.19 -8.76 -0.15
N GLY A 129 6.01 -7.45 -0.27
CA GLY A 129 4.72 -6.77 -0.10
C GLY A 129 3.71 -7.20 -1.15
N PHE A 130 4.11 -7.36 -2.41
CA PHE A 130 3.23 -7.81 -3.48
C PHE A 130 2.68 -9.21 -3.24
N TYR A 131 3.53 -10.17 -2.86
CA TYR A 131 3.06 -11.52 -2.53
C TYR A 131 2.15 -11.52 -1.30
N ALA A 132 2.50 -10.77 -0.26
CA ALA A 132 1.66 -10.68 0.93
C ALA A 132 0.30 -10.04 0.62
N PHE A 133 0.27 -9.00 -0.21
CA PHE A 133 -0.96 -8.36 -0.65
C PHE A 133 -1.83 -9.30 -1.48
N LEU A 134 -1.23 -10.04 -2.41
CA LEU A 134 -1.96 -10.98 -3.26
C LEU A 134 -2.61 -12.09 -2.41
N ILE A 135 -1.85 -12.68 -1.47
CA ILE A 135 -2.36 -13.67 -0.54
C ILE A 135 -3.48 -13.06 0.32
N ALA A 136 -3.27 -11.86 0.88
CA ALA A 136 -4.26 -11.21 1.70
C ALA A 136 -5.57 -10.95 0.94
N ALA A 137 -5.49 -10.45 -0.29
CA ALA A 137 -6.65 -10.17 -1.13
C ALA A 137 -7.40 -11.47 -1.49
N ILE A 138 -6.70 -12.47 -1.99
CA ILE A 138 -7.33 -13.73 -2.45
C ILE A 138 -7.96 -14.48 -1.27
N PHE A 139 -7.17 -14.78 -0.24
CA PHE A 139 -7.65 -15.57 0.89
C PHE A 139 -8.65 -14.80 1.76
N GLY A 140 -8.44 -13.50 1.95
CA GLY A 140 -9.36 -12.67 2.70
C GLY A 140 -10.74 -12.60 2.02
N MET A 141 -10.78 -12.33 0.72
CA MET A 141 -12.05 -12.34 -0.02
C MET A 141 -12.69 -13.73 -0.03
N PHE A 142 -11.93 -14.78 -0.25
CA PHE A 142 -12.44 -16.15 -0.29
C PHE A 142 -13.07 -16.54 1.05
N ILE A 143 -12.38 -16.33 2.16
CA ILE A 143 -12.89 -16.61 3.51
C ILE A 143 -14.15 -15.77 3.78
N GLY A 144 -14.13 -14.48 3.47
CA GLY A 144 -15.26 -13.58 3.68
C GLY A 144 -16.50 -13.95 2.87
N ILE A 145 -16.33 -14.36 1.61
CA ILE A 145 -17.44 -14.83 0.76
C ILE A 145 -18.05 -16.10 1.33
N ILE A 146 -17.23 -17.11 1.68
CA ILE A 146 -17.74 -18.38 2.24
C ILE A 146 -18.46 -18.12 3.57
N ALA A 147 -17.89 -17.33 4.45
CA ALA A 147 -18.49 -16.95 5.72
C ALA A 147 -19.85 -16.25 5.52
N ALA A 148 -19.96 -15.34 4.55
CA ALA A 148 -21.21 -14.66 4.24
C ALA A 148 -22.29 -15.62 3.67
N LEU A 149 -21.89 -16.53 2.78
CA LEU A 149 -22.82 -17.50 2.19
C LEU A 149 -23.34 -18.51 3.21
N LYS A 150 -22.56 -18.79 4.24
CA LYS A 150 -22.91 -19.71 5.33
C LYS A 150 -23.14 -18.95 6.65
N GLN A 151 -23.67 -17.72 6.53
CA GLN A 151 -23.94 -16.84 7.69
C GLN A 151 -24.62 -17.58 8.84
N ASN A 152 -24.14 -17.32 10.07
CA ASN A 152 -24.63 -17.91 11.32
C ASN A 152 -24.52 -19.44 11.42
N SER A 153 -23.69 -20.06 10.58
CA SER A 153 -23.36 -21.50 10.67
C SER A 153 -22.05 -21.71 11.43
N TRP A 154 -21.79 -22.98 11.83
CA TRP A 154 -20.51 -23.36 12.42
C TRP A 154 -19.30 -23.00 11.52
N LEU A 155 -19.46 -23.13 10.20
CA LEU A 155 -18.42 -22.79 9.23
C LEU A 155 -18.12 -21.27 9.23
N ASP A 156 -19.14 -20.43 9.32
CA ASP A 156 -18.96 -18.97 9.45
C ASP A 156 -18.17 -18.64 10.73
N TYR A 157 -18.60 -19.18 11.86
CA TYR A 157 -17.92 -18.92 13.13
C TYR A 157 -16.48 -19.43 13.14
N SER A 158 -16.20 -20.61 12.62
CA SER A 158 -14.85 -21.17 12.60
C SER A 158 -13.91 -20.40 11.68
N LEU A 159 -14.35 -20.04 10.46
CA LEU A 159 -13.57 -19.26 9.52
C LEU A 159 -13.28 -17.86 10.07
N MET A 160 -14.29 -17.19 10.63
CA MET A 160 -14.10 -15.85 11.18
C MET A 160 -13.28 -15.85 12.46
N SER A 161 -13.44 -16.82 13.36
CA SER A 161 -12.60 -16.95 14.55
C SER A 161 -11.14 -17.21 14.18
N GLY A 162 -10.90 -18.12 13.23
CA GLY A 162 -9.54 -18.35 12.72
C GLY A 162 -8.94 -17.12 12.06
N ALA A 163 -9.72 -16.41 11.23
CA ALA A 163 -9.26 -15.16 10.63
C ALA A 163 -8.97 -14.11 11.68
N MET A 164 -9.83 -13.92 12.70
CA MET A 164 -9.65 -12.88 13.72
C MET A 164 -8.35 -13.03 14.52
N THR A 165 -7.78 -14.23 14.62
CA THR A 165 -6.48 -14.46 15.27
C THR A 165 -5.39 -13.55 14.67
N GLY A 166 -5.44 -13.32 13.36
CA GLY A 166 -4.46 -12.47 12.67
C GLY A 166 -4.57 -10.97 13.00
N ILE A 167 -5.70 -10.50 13.53
CA ILE A 167 -5.83 -9.12 14.02
C ILE A 167 -5.43 -9.04 15.50
N VAL A 168 -5.78 -10.06 16.28
CA VAL A 168 -5.56 -10.09 17.73
C VAL A 168 -4.09 -10.29 18.06
N VAL A 169 -3.40 -11.16 17.31
CA VAL A 169 -1.98 -11.43 17.54
C VAL A 169 -1.12 -10.46 16.71
N PRO A 170 -0.35 -9.57 17.35
CA PRO A 170 0.55 -8.66 16.62
C PRO A 170 1.55 -9.44 15.74
N SER A 171 1.86 -8.91 14.55
CA SER A 171 2.75 -9.56 13.59
C SER A 171 4.15 -9.85 14.16
N PHE A 172 4.67 -8.98 15.03
CA PHE A 172 5.97 -9.17 15.68
C PHE A 172 5.98 -10.33 16.70
N VAL A 173 4.81 -10.76 17.18
CA VAL A 173 4.65 -11.99 18.01
C VAL A 173 4.43 -13.20 17.10
N MET A 174 3.65 -13.03 16.03
CA MET A 174 3.35 -14.11 15.10
C MET A 174 4.61 -14.60 14.36
N ALA A 175 5.51 -13.68 13.97
CA ALA A 175 6.73 -14.01 13.25
C ALA A 175 7.62 -15.02 14.00
N PRO A 176 8.07 -14.77 15.25
CA PRO A 176 8.85 -15.74 16.01
C PRO A 176 8.11 -17.07 16.27
N VAL A 177 6.78 -17.04 16.46
CA VAL A 177 5.99 -18.25 16.65
C VAL A 177 6.02 -19.12 15.39
N LEU A 178 5.82 -18.53 14.22
CA LEU A 178 5.90 -19.27 12.95
C LEU A 178 7.32 -19.79 12.68
N VAL A 179 8.35 -19.01 12.98
CA VAL A 179 9.75 -19.46 12.90
C VAL A 179 9.99 -20.64 13.83
N LEU A 180 9.54 -20.55 15.10
CA LEU A 180 9.70 -21.64 16.07
C LEU A 180 9.03 -22.94 15.60
N VAL A 181 7.82 -22.83 15.07
CA VAL A 181 7.07 -24.03 14.64
C VAL A 181 7.64 -24.58 13.34
N PHE A 182 7.72 -23.78 12.28
CA PHE A 182 8.01 -24.28 10.93
C PHE A 182 9.49 -24.38 10.60
N ALA A 183 10.33 -23.53 11.18
CA ALA A 183 11.75 -23.57 10.91
C ALA A 183 12.54 -24.38 11.96
N VAL A 184 12.24 -24.22 13.26
CA VAL A 184 13.02 -24.86 14.32
C VAL A 184 12.49 -26.24 14.67
N ARG A 185 11.15 -26.38 14.87
CA ARG A 185 10.55 -27.66 15.30
C ARG A 185 10.32 -28.63 14.15
N LEU A 186 9.68 -28.17 13.09
CA LEU A 186 9.32 -28.99 11.93
C LEU A 186 10.43 -29.03 10.86
N GLN A 187 11.33 -28.05 10.84
CA GLN A 187 12.42 -27.92 9.88
C GLN A 187 11.94 -27.97 8.40
N TRP A 188 10.75 -27.47 8.15
CA TRP A 188 10.15 -27.45 6.80
C TRP A 188 10.60 -26.24 5.99
N LEU A 189 10.84 -25.11 6.67
CA LEU A 189 11.12 -23.81 6.05
C LEU A 189 12.34 -23.18 6.72
N PRO A 190 13.10 -22.34 6.01
CA PRO A 190 14.21 -21.59 6.60
C PRO A 190 13.68 -20.55 7.60
N ALA A 191 14.48 -20.26 8.64
CA ALA A 191 14.12 -19.32 9.69
C ALA A 191 14.13 -17.85 9.23
N GLY A 192 14.82 -17.53 8.13
CA GLY A 192 14.95 -16.17 7.59
C GLY A 192 15.99 -16.10 6.48
N GLY A 193 16.42 -14.88 6.17
CA GLY A 193 17.33 -14.58 5.06
C GLY A 193 16.56 -14.34 3.76
N TRP A 194 17.20 -13.62 2.83
CA TRP A 194 16.59 -13.27 1.55
C TRP A 194 16.87 -14.33 0.46
N ASN A 195 18.12 -14.79 0.43
CA ASN A 195 18.59 -15.80 -0.54
C ASN A 195 18.12 -15.50 -1.99
N ASP A 196 18.36 -14.26 -2.44
CA ASP A 196 17.98 -13.74 -3.77
C ASP A 196 16.51 -13.99 -4.15
N GLY A 197 15.59 -13.86 -3.19
CA GLY A 197 14.14 -14.07 -3.41
C GLY A 197 13.73 -15.54 -3.49
N GLY A 198 14.50 -16.44 -2.90
CA GLY A 198 14.18 -17.87 -2.86
C GLY A 198 12.81 -18.15 -2.27
N LEU A 199 11.94 -18.87 -3.01
CA LEU A 199 10.55 -19.13 -2.61
C LEU A 199 10.41 -19.64 -1.18
N MET A 200 11.29 -20.55 -0.75
CA MET A 200 11.24 -21.10 0.61
C MET A 200 11.48 -20.04 1.68
N ASN A 201 12.34 -19.06 1.40
CA ASN A 201 12.65 -17.97 2.32
C ASN A 201 11.51 -16.92 2.38
N LEU A 202 10.68 -16.83 1.33
CA LEU A 202 9.56 -15.91 1.25
C LEU A 202 8.31 -16.39 2.00
N ILE A 203 8.10 -17.71 2.16
CA ILE A 203 6.85 -18.26 2.69
C ILE A 203 6.52 -17.70 4.08
N LEU A 204 7.42 -17.83 5.05
CA LEU A 204 7.16 -17.38 6.42
C LEU A 204 6.97 -15.87 6.53
N PRO A 205 7.83 -15.01 5.94
CA PRO A 205 7.62 -13.57 5.92
C PRO A 205 6.30 -13.14 5.28
N VAL A 206 5.99 -13.70 4.10
CA VAL A 206 4.77 -13.40 3.35
C VAL A 206 3.52 -13.79 4.12
N VAL A 207 3.49 -15.01 4.68
CA VAL A 207 2.36 -15.48 5.52
C VAL A 207 2.21 -14.58 6.74
N THR A 208 3.30 -14.28 7.44
CA THR A 208 3.26 -13.43 8.64
C THR A 208 2.72 -12.05 8.33
N LEU A 209 3.19 -11.44 7.23
CA LEU A 209 2.77 -10.11 6.81
C LEU A 209 1.30 -10.10 6.34
N SER A 210 0.85 -11.16 5.66
CA SER A 210 -0.50 -11.23 5.09
C SER A 210 -1.59 -11.53 6.12
N ILE A 211 -1.33 -12.27 7.19
CA ILE A 211 -2.36 -12.79 8.13
C ILE A 211 -3.28 -11.67 8.66
N GLY A 212 -2.73 -10.54 9.12
CA GLY A 212 -3.53 -9.42 9.63
C GLY A 212 -4.43 -8.79 8.57
N TYR A 213 -3.94 -8.70 7.34
CA TYR A 213 -4.70 -8.18 6.21
C TYR A 213 -5.74 -9.16 5.69
N VAL A 214 -5.44 -10.47 5.66
CA VAL A 214 -6.42 -11.55 5.40
C VAL A 214 -7.60 -11.39 6.32
N SER A 215 -7.35 -11.22 7.60
CA SER A 215 -8.37 -11.07 8.64
C SER A 215 -9.26 -9.85 8.40
N SER A 216 -8.65 -8.70 8.11
CA SER A 216 -9.35 -7.45 7.86
C SER A 216 -10.20 -7.52 6.58
N ILE A 217 -9.63 -8.05 5.49
CA ILE A 217 -10.31 -8.22 4.21
C ILE A 217 -11.46 -9.23 4.34
N ALA A 218 -11.26 -10.35 5.05
CA ALA A 218 -12.30 -11.35 5.29
C ALA A 218 -13.50 -10.74 6.03
N ARG A 219 -13.26 -9.95 7.06
CA ARG A 219 -14.31 -9.27 7.82
C ARG A 219 -15.09 -8.27 6.96
N ILE A 220 -14.39 -7.42 6.21
CA ILE A 220 -15.01 -6.44 5.32
C ILE A 220 -15.83 -7.15 4.24
N THR A 221 -15.24 -8.15 3.60
CA THR A 221 -15.90 -8.93 2.54
C THR A 221 -17.14 -9.63 3.06
N ARG A 222 -17.07 -10.25 4.25
CA ARG A 222 -18.23 -10.89 4.87
C ARG A 222 -19.36 -9.88 5.11
N GLY A 223 -19.06 -8.72 5.69
CA GLY A 223 -20.05 -7.68 5.96
C GLY A 223 -20.71 -7.17 4.67
N ALA A 224 -19.91 -6.78 3.68
CA ALA A 224 -20.39 -6.29 2.39
C ALA A 224 -21.23 -7.33 1.64
N MET A 225 -20.81 -8.59 1.62
CA MET A 225 -21.55 -9.67 0.99
C MET A 225 -22.89 -9.93 1.67
N ILE A 226 -22.97 -9.93 3.00
CA ILE A 226 -24.22 -10.10 3.74
C ILE A 226 -25.20 -8.98 3.41
N GLU A 227 -24.75 -7.74 3.41
CA GLU A 227 -25.57 -6.58 3.07
C GLU A 227 -26.15 -6.70 1.66
N VAL A 228 -25.30 -6.97 0.68
CA VAL A 228 -25.71 -7.12 -0.72
C VAL A 228 -26.65 -8.31 -0.93
N LEU A 229 -26.36 -9.47 -0.33
CA LEU A 229 -27.18 -10.68 -0.48
C LEU A 229 -28.60 -10.52 0.08
N ASN A 230 -28.81 -9.59 1.00
CA ASN A 230 -30.11 -9.24 1.56
C ASN A 230 -30.85 -8.12 0.80
N SER A 231 -30.24 -7.54 -0.23
CA SER A 231 -30.80 -6.44 -0.99
C SER A 231 -32.03 -6.85 -1.83
N PRO A 232 -32.94 -5.90 -2.17
CA PRO A 232 -34.14 -6.18 -2.96
C PRO A 232 -33.83 -6.73 -4.37
N PHE A 233 -32.76 -6.25 -5.02
CA PHE A 233 -32.42 -6.70 -6.37
C PHE A 233 -31.92 -8.16 -6.39
N ILE A 234 -31.28 -8.64 -5.32
CA ILE A 234 -30.92 -10.05 -5.17
C ILE A 234 -32.15 -10.91 -4.95
N ARG A 235 -33.14 -10.45 -4.19
CA ARG A 235 -34.42 -11.14 -4.04
C ARG A 235 -35.12 -11.29 -5.39
N THR A 236 -35.14 -10.24 -6.19
CA THR A 236 -35.69 -10.28 -7.57
C THR A 236 -34.92 -11.27 -8.46
N ALA A 237 -33.59 -11.30 -8.38
CA ALA A 237 -32.78 -12.26 -9.14
C ALA A 237 -33.08 -13.71 -8.77
N ARG A 238 -33.31 -14.00 -7.48
CA ARG A 238 -33.74 -15.32 -6.99
C ARG A 238 -35.13 -15.68 -7.47
N ALA A 239 -36.07 -14.74 -7.42
CA ALA A 239 -37.44 -14.94 -7.90
C ALA A 239 -37.48 -15.25 -9.41
N LYS A 240 -36.53 -14.74 -10.22
CA LYS A 240 -36.33 -15.05 -11.63
C LYS A 240 -35.68 -16.42 -11.88
N GLY A 241 -35.39 -17.20 -10.84
CA GLY A 241 -34.80 -18.56 -10.95
C GLY A 241 -33.33 -18.57 -11.33
N LEU A 242 -32.57 -17.48 -11.15
CA LEU A 242 -31.15 -17.47 -11.45
C LEU A 242 -30.38 -18.39 -10.50
N PRO A 243 -29.41 -19.19 -11.01
CA PRO A 243 -28.59 -20.05 -10.16
C PRO A 243 -27.72 -19.22 -9.22
N MET A 244 -27.49 -19.75 -8.00
CA MET A 244 -26.78 -19.03 -6.93
C MET A 244 -25.36 -18.58 -7.34
N SER A 245 -24.65 -19.38 -8.13
CA SER A 245 -23.34 -19.00 -8.67
C SER A 245 -23.39 -17.73 -9.52
N ARG A 246 -24.42 -17.58 -10.38
CA ARG A 246 -24.59 -16.37 -11.21
C ARG A 246 -24.99 -15.16 -10.36
N ILE A 247 -25.82 -15.39 -9.33
CA ILE A 247 -26.19 -14.33 -8.37
C ILE A 247 -24.94 -13.83 -7.66
N ILE A 248 -24.07 -14.72 -7.15
CA ILE A 248 -22.86 -14.35 -6.44
C ILE A 248 -21.88 -13.59 -7.36
N LEU A 249 -21.49 -14.22 -8.47
CA LEU A 249 -20.41 -13.70 -9.30
C LEU A 249 -20.81 -12.43 -10.08
N ARG A 250 -22.05 -12.35 -10.55
CA ARG A 250 -22.48 -11.26 -11.45
C ARG A 250 -23.28 -10.16 -10.76
N HIS A 251 -24.03 -10.50 -9.71
CA HIS A 251 -24.93 -9.55 -9.05
C HIS A 251 -24.46 -9.12 -7.66
N ALA A 252 -23.92 -10.04 -6.84
CA ALA A 252 -23.54 -9.72 -5.47
C ALA A 252 -22.09 -9.23 -5.34
N LEU A 253 -21.15 -9.89 -5.99
CA LEU A 253 -19.73 -9.59 -5.83
C LEU A 253 -19.40 -8.16 -6.29
N ARG A 254 -19.96 -7.72 -7.42
CA ARG A 254 -19.65 -6.39 -7.98
C ARG A 254 -19.98 -5.23 -7.02
N PRO A 255 -21.18 -5.12 -6.44
CA PRO A 255 -21.47 -4.09 -5.44
C PRO A 255 -20.68 -4.28 -4.14
N ALA A 256 -20.44 -5.54 -3.72
CA ALA A 256 -19.67 -5.84 -2.52
C ALA A 256 -18.17 -5.49 -2.64
N MET A 257 -17.65 -5.35 -3.86
CA MET A 257 -16.25 -4.96 -4.09
C MET A 257 -15.94 -3.52 -3.67
N LEU A 258 -16.91 -2.61 -3.65
CA LEU A 258 -16.65 -1.20 -3.31
C LEU A 258 -15.95 -1.02 -1.95
N PRO A 259 -16.49 -1.51 -0.82
CA PRO A 259 -15.80 -1.37 0.46
C PRO A 259 -14.51 -2.20 0.54
N ILE A 260 -14.40 -3.30 -0.23
CA ILE A 260 -13.19 -4.11 -0.28
C ILE A 260 -12.06 -3.33 -0.97
N VAL A 261 -12.32 -2.76 -2.15
CA VAL A 261 -11.35 -1.94 -2.89
C VAL A 261 -10.94 -0.71 -2.10
N SER A 262 -11.88 -0.09 -1.37
CA SER A 262 -11.59 1.02 -0.45
C SER A 262 -10.55 0.67 0.59
N PHE A 263 -10.56 -0.56 1.08
CA PHE A 263 -9.58 -1.05 2.05
C PHE A 263 -8.28 -1.51 1.40
N LEU A 264 -8.34 -2.10 0.19
CA LEU A 264 -7.17 -2.69 -0.47
C LEU A 264 -6.05 -1.67 -0.73
N GLY A 265 -6.39 -0.42 -0.99
CA GLY A 265 -5.39 0.58 -1.27
C GLY A 265 -4.54 1.00 -0.07
N PRO A 266 -5.14 1.52 1.01
CA PRO A 266 -4.39 1.74 2.25
C PRO A 266 -3.67 0.48 2.73
N ALA A 267 -4.28 -0.71 2.54
CA ALA A 267 -3.66 -1.99 2.88
C ALA A 267 -2.39 -2.25 2.05
N PHE A 268 -2.41 -1.97 0.76
CA PHE A 268 -1.24 -2.15 -0.11
C PHE A 268 -0.07 -1.26 0.33
N VAL A 269 -0.35 0.03 0.56
CA VAL A 269 0.66 0.95 1.10
C VAL A 269 1.16 0.45 2.46
N GLY A 270 0.25 0.09 3.37
CA GLY A 270 0.59 -0.41 4.69
C GLY A 270 1.41 -1.70 4.65
N ILE A 271 1.18 -2.59 3.69
CA ILE A 271 1.96 -3.82 3.50
C ILE A 271 3.39 -3.48 3.05
N ILE A 272 3.55 -2.65 2.03
CA ILE A 272 4.88 -2.29 1.52
C ILE A 272 5.69 -1.49 2.54
N THR A 273 5.04 -0.59 3.28
CA THR A 273 5.70 0.26 4.27
C THR A 273 5.72 -0.35 5.67
N GLY A 274 4.76 -1.21 5.98
CA GLY A 274 4.60 -1.86 7.29
C GLY A 274 5.42 -3.13 7.47
N SER A 275 6.17 -3.54 6.45
CA SER A 275 7.05 -4.73 6.52
C SER A 275 8.29 -4.53 7.40
N ILE A 276 8.51 -3.32 7.95
CA ILE A 276 9.68 -2.95 8.77
C ILE A 276 10.02 -4.00 9.83
N VAL A 277 9.03 -4.41 10.61
CA VAL A 277 9.23 -5.39 11.69
C VAL A 277 9.51 -6.78 11.12
N ILE A 278 8.77 -7.15 10.08
CA ILE A 278 8.90 -8.47 9.44
C ILE A 278 10.24 -8.60 8.74
N GLU A 279 10.67 -7.59 8.00
CA GLU A 279 11.97 -7.56 7.35
C GLU A 279 13.12 -7.70 8.36
N ASN A 280 13.00 -7.03 9.53
CA ASN A 280 14.01 -7.17 10.59
C ASN A 280 14.00 -8.55 11.23
N VAL A 281 12.83 -9.09 11.57
CA VAL A 281 12.72 -10.41 12.20
C VAL A 281 13.28 -11.52 11.32
N PHE A 282 12.99 -11.45 10.01
CA PHE A 282 13.44 -12.45 9.04
C PHE A 282 14.79 -12.13 8.38
N GLY A 283 15.42 -10.99 8.69
CA GLY A 283 16.71 -10.59 8.10
C GLY A 283 16.64 -10.34 6.61
N ILE A 284 15.56 -9.69 6.13
CA ILE A 284 15.34 -9.36 4.71
C ILE A 284 15.91 -7.97 4.45
N PRO A 285 16.80 -7.78 3.42
CA PRO A 285 17.46 -6.52 3.14
C PRO A 285 16.55 -5.52 2.40
N GLY A 286 15.40 -5.22 2.98
CA GLY A 286 14.42 -4.31 2.44
C GLY A 286 14.49 -2.91 3.02
N VAL A 287 13.53 -2.07 2.60
CA VAL A 287 13.38 -0.67 2.99
C VAL A 287 13.13 -0.52 4.49
N GLY A 288 12.42 -1.48 5.10
CA GLY A 288 12.14 -1.49 6.53
C GLY A 288 13.40 -1.68 7.37
N GLN A 289 14.33 -2.51 6.92
CA GLN A 289 15.62 -2.70 7.59
C GLN A 289 16.46 -1.40 7.51
N LEU A 290 16.45 -0.71 6.37
CA LEU A 290 17.10 0.60 6.23
C LEU A 290 16.50 1.63 7.20
N PHE A 291 15.16 1.61 7.38
CA PHE A 291 14.47 2.51 8.31
C PHE A 291 14.94 2.29 9.76
N VAL A 292 14.93 1.04 10.22
CA VAL A 292 15.38 0.71 11.59
C VAL A 292 16.84 1.07 11.80
N ASN A 293 17.70 0.69 10.85
CA ASN A 293 19.12 1.03 10.91
C ASN A 293 19.35 2.54 10.87
N GLY A 294 18.61 3.27 10.03
CA GLY A 294 18.64 4.73 9.97
C GLY A 294 18.24 5.37 11.29
N ALA A 295 17.15 4.87 11.92
CA ALA A 295 16.69 5.38 13.21
C ALA A 295 17.67 5.11 14.35
N LEU A 296 18.19 3.90 14.44
CA LEU A 296 19.16 3.51 15.49
C LEU A 296 20.49 4.26 15.36
N ASN A 297 20.93 4.52 14.13
CA ASN A 297 22.19 5.21 13.86
C ASN A 297 22.03 6.73 13.65
N ARG A 298 20.82 7.27 13.83
CA ARG A 298 20.51 8.69 13.61
C ARG A 298 20.87 9.18 12.20
N ASP A 299 20.71 8.33 11.20
CA ASP A 299 20.92 8.68 9.80
C ASP A 299 19.73 9.51 9.30
N TYR A 300 19.82 10.83 9.51
CA TYR A 300 18.74 11.77 9.17
C TYR A 300 18.44 11.78 7.66
N GLY A 301 19.48 11.64 6.82
CA GLY A 301 19.30 11.55 5.37
C GLY A 301 18.44 10.35 4.99
N MET A 302 18.78 9.17 5.54
CA MET A 302 18.02 7.94 5.28
C MET A 302 16.58 8.02 5.78
N ILE A 303 16.35 8.51 7.00
CA ILE A 303 14.99 8.61 7.55
C ILE A 303 14.13 9.59 6.75
N LEU A 304 14.68 10.75 6.37
CA LEU A 304 13.97 11.72 5.54
C LEU A 304 13.66 11.16 4.16
N GLY A 305 14.63 10.53 3.51
CA GLY A 305 14.43 9.88 2.20
C GLY A 305 13.36 8.81 2.25
N LEU A 306 13.36 7.96 3.28
CA LEU A 306 12.33 6.94 3.49
C LEU A 306 10.95 7.55 3.74
N THR A 307 10.86 8.60 4.56
CA THR A 307 9.60 9.30 4.82
C THR A 307 9.01 9.88 3.54
N ILE A 308 9.85 10.45 2.68
CA ILE A 308 9.43 10.98 1.38
C ILE A 308 8.99 9.86 0.45
N LEU A 309 9.74 8.75 0.39
CA LEU A 309 9.38 7.59 -0.41
C LEU A 309 8.00 7.05 -0.01
N VAL A 310 7.75 6.87 1.29
CA VAL A 310 6.45 6.42 1.82
C VAL A 310 5.34 7.41 1.47
N GLY A 311 5.62 8.71 1.58
CA GLY A 311 4.68 9.77 1.18
C GLY A 311 4.33 9.70 -0.30
N ILE A 312 5.32 9.57 -1.18
CA ILE A 312 5.12 9.43 -2.64
C ILE A 312 4.31 8.15 -2.93
N MET A 313 4.67 7.01 -2.34
CA MET A 313 3.93 5.76 -2.51
C MET A 313 2.48 5.90 -2.07
N THR A 314 2.23 6.51 -0.91
CA THR A 314 0.87 6.75 -0.41
C THR A 314 0.03 7.58 -1.39
N ILE A 315 0.60 8.66 -1.93
CA ILE A 315 -0.09 9.51 -2.90
C ILE A 315 -0.37 8.75 -4.20
N LEU A 316 0.64 8.03 -4.71
CA LEU A 316 0.52 7.25 -5.95
C LEU A 316 -0.58 6.19 -5.84
N PHE A 317 -0.55 5.40 -4.76
CA PHE A 317 -1.56 4.34 -4.58
C PHE A 317 -2.96 4.89 -4.31
N ASN A 318 -3.10 6.00 -3.58
CA ASN A 318 -4.38 6.67 -3.45
C ASN A 318 -4.91 7.15 -4.80
N ALA A 319 -4.06 7.69 -5.67
CA ALA A 319 -4.47 8.08 -7.02
C ALA A 319 -4.91 6.88 -7.87
N ILE A 320 -4.20 5.75 -7.80
CA ILE A 320 -4.58 4.50 -8.47
C ILE A 320 -5.94 4.01 -7.97
N LEU A 321 -6.18 4.07 -6.67
CA LEU A 321 -7.47 3.68 -6.08
C LEU A 321 -8.62 4.54 -6.59
N ASP A 322 -8.42 5.85 -6.69
CA ASP A 322 -9.46 6.72 -7.20
C ASP A 322 -9.85 6.38 -8.65
N ILE A 323 -8.85 6.00 -9.46
CA ILE A 323 -9.10 5.50 -10.82
C ILE A 323 -9.87 4.18 -10.76
N LEU A 324 -9.50 3.26 -9.86
CA LEU A 324 -10.23 2.00 -9.69
C LEU A 324 -11.69 2.23 -9.25
N TYR A 325 -11.93 3.18 -8.34
CA TYR A 325 -13.28 3.56 -7.94
C TYR A 325 -14.10 4.06 -9.11
N ALA A 326 -13.55 4.96 -9.93
CA ALA A 326 -14.24 5.49 -11.10
C ALA A 326 -14.60 4.39 -12.12
N ILE A 327 -13.79 3.31 -12.20
CA ILE A 327 -14.07 2.16 -13.07
C ILE A 327 -15.15 1.25 -12.48
N ILE A 328 -15.13 1.03 -11.15
CA ILE A 328 -16.08 0.09 -10.49
C ILE A 328 -17.47 0.72 -10.36
N ASP A 329 -17.55 1.99 -10.01
CA ASP A 329 -18.81 2.72 -9.87
C ASP A 329 -18.84 4.00 -10.72
N PRO A 330 -19.34 3.92 -11.96
CA PRO A 330 -19.46 5.08 -12.85
C PRO A 330 -20.48 6.13 -12.36
N LYS A 331 -21.21 5.85 -11.28
CA LYS A 331 -22.14 6.84 -10.66
C LYS A 331 -21.39 7.81 -9.73
N ILE A 332 -20.20 7.49 -9.28
CA ILE A 332 -19.32 8.42 -8.56
C ILE A 332 -18.71 9.38 -9.59
N ARG A 333 -19.56 10.25 -10.17
CA ARG A 333 -19.12 11.34 -11.03
C ARG A 333 -18.99 12.57 -10.13
N TYR A 334 -17.77 12.97 -9.91
CA TYR A 334 -17.42 14.19 -9.18
C TYR A 334 -17.62 15.44 -10.06
#